data_40541e4e071bb0f79c49a9731ea05285
#
_entry.id   40541e4e071bb0f79c49a9731ea05285
#
_cell.length_a   1.000
_cell.length_b   1.000
_cell.length_c   1.000
_cell.angle_alpha   90.00
_cell.angle_beta   90.00
_cell.angle_gamma   90.00
#
_symmetry.space_group_name_H-M   'P 1'
#
loop_
_entity.id
_entity.type
_entity.pdbx_description
1 polymer ?
#
loop_
_entity_poly.entity_id
_entity_poly.type
_entity_poly.pdbx_seq_one_letter_code
_entity_poly.pdbx_strand_id
1 'polypeptide(L)'
;MLSYEESLKILKETKALSEGHFILSSGLHSKEYVQCAKLLSHPHKAQLICSSLCEKIKKSFSKIDIILSPAIGGIVVGYEVGRQLNKETIFAERSKGSLILRRGFEIIENSNFYAIKSFKEKP
;
A
#
# COMPACT_ATOMS: atom_id res chain seq x y z
N MET A 1 14.86 1.33 -10.05
CA MET A 1 13.37 1.31 -10.04
C MET A 1 12.87 0.32 -11.08
N LEU A 2 11.88 -0.48 -10.73
CA LEU A 2 11.31 -1.44 -11.66
C LEU A 2 10.57 -0.75 -12.79
N SER A 3 10.65 -1.34 -13.99
CA SER A 3 9.84 -0.89 -15.10
C SER A 3 8.39 -1.36 -14.91
N TYR A 4 7.50 -0.81 -15.71
CA TYR A 4 6.11 -1.24 -15.74
C TYR A 4 6.01 -2.75 -16.01
N GLU A 5 6.77 -3.23 -17.00
CA GLU A 5 6.76 -4.64 -17.38
C GLU A 5 7.28 -5.56 -16.28
N GLU A 6 8.35 -5.14 -15.61
CA GLU A 6 8.91 -5.90 -14.50
C GLU A 6 7.93 -5.99 -13.33
N SER A 7 7.27 -4.86 -13.00
CA SER A 7 6.26 -4.83 -11.95
C SER A 7 5.08 -5.73 -12.30
N LEU A 8 4.62 -5.67 -13.54
CA LEU A 8 3.51 -6.50 -14.00
C LEU A 8 3.85 -8.00 -13.91
N LYS A 9 5.08 -8.35 -14.27
CA LYS A 9 5.56 -9.73 -14.17
C LYS A 9 5.51 -10.23 -12.73
N ILE A 10 5.97 -9.41 -11.79
CA ILE A 10 5.95 -9.77 -10.36
C ILE A 10 4.50 -9.97 -9.88
N LEU A 11 3.59 -9.10 -10.27
CA LEU A 11 2.19 -9.21 -9.89
C LEU A 11 1.56 -10.49 -10.44
N LYS A 12 1.92 -10.88 -11.64
CA LYS A 12 1.42 -12.13 -12.25
C LYS A 12 2.03 -13.35 -11.59
N GLU A 13 3.33 -13.36 -11.34
CA GLU A 13 4.02 -14.47 -10.70
C GLU A 13 3.50 -14.76 -9.31
N THR A 14 3.15 -13.73 -8.56
CA THR A 14 2.59 -13.87 -7.21
C THR A 14 1.09 -14.14 -7.22
N LYS A 15 0.47 -14.16 -8.40
CA LYS A 15 -0.97 -14.28 -8.59
C LYS A 15 -1.76 -13.13 -7.95
N ALA A 16 -1.09 -12.01 -7.71
CA ALA A 16 -1.75 -10.81 -7.24
C ALA A 16 -2.64 -10.22 -8.33
N LEU A 17 -2.18 -10.27 -9.58
CA LEU A 17 -2.95 -9.84 -10.73
C LEU A 17 -3.58 -11.04 -11.40
N SER A 18 -4.91 -11.04 -11.50
CA SER A 18 -5.68 -12.08 -12.16
C SER A 18 -6.39 -11.49 -13.37
N GLU A 19 -6.46 -12.26 -14.45
CA GLU A 19 -7.18 -11.87 -15.64
C GLU A 19 -8.43 -12.77 -15.77
N GLY A 20 -9.52 -12.21 -16.27
CA GLY A 20 -10.76 -12.92 -16.42
C GLY A 20 -11.93 -11.97 -16.51
N HIS A 21 -13.05 -12.38 -15.94
CA HIS A 21 -14.23 -11.53 -15.85
C HIS A 21 -14.59 -11.38 -14.38
N PHE A 22 -14.47 -10.16 -13.86
CA PHE A 22 -14.74 -9.87 -12.48
C PHE A 22 -15.83 -8.81 -12.35
N ILE A 23 -16.72 -9.02 -11.38
CA ILE A 23 -17.73 -8.02 -11.02
C ILE A 23 -17.24 -7.37 -9.75
N LEU A 24 -16.96 -6.07 -9.82
CA LEU A 24 -16.43 -5.29 -8.72
C LEU A 24 -17.52 -4.94 -7.72
N SER A 25 -17.13 -4.51 -6.52
CA SER A 25 -18.10 -4.12 -5.50
C SER A 25 -19.00 -2.96 -5.95
N SER A 26 -18.52 -2.16 -6.90
CA SER A 26 -19.30 -1.10 -7.54
C SER A 26 -20.40 -1.61 -8.48
N GLY A 27 -20.38 -2.91 -8.83
CA GLY A 27 -21.20 -3.46 -9.88
C GLY A 27 -20.61 -3.33 -11.27
N LEU A 28 -19.50 -2.62 -11.42
CA LEU A 28 -18.79 -2.52 -12.67
C LEU A 28 -18.03 -3.82 -12.98
N HIS A 29 -17.79 -4.06 -14.27
CA HIS A 29 -17.06 -5.24 -14.71
C HIS A 29 -15.63 -4.88 -15.04
N SER A 30 -14.70 -5.79 -14.74
CA SER A 30 -13.30 -5.61 -15.06
C SER A 30 -12.72 -6.89 -15.63
N LYS A 31 -11.74 -6.75 -16.53
CA LYS A 31 -10.99 -7.89 -17.06
C LYS A 31 -9.84 -8.27 -16.14
N GLU A 32 -9.53 -7.44 -15.16
CA GLU A 32 -8.42 -7.64 -14.25
C GLU A 32 -8.86 -7.42 -12.82
N TYR A 33 -8.23 -8.15 -11.91
CA TYR A 33 -8.44 -7.99 -10.48
C TYR A 33 -7.10 -8.08 -9.78
N VAL A 34 -6.84 -7.14 -8.87
CA VAL A 34 -5.59 -7.12 -8.10
C VAL A 34 -5.87 -7.42 -6.64
N GLN A 35 -5.20 -8.46 -6.12
CA GLN A 35 -5.24 -8.80 -4.71
C GLN A 35 -3.84 -8.63 -4.13
N CYS A 36 -3.59 -7.47 -3.54
CA CYS A 36 -2.26 -7.12 -3.05
C CYS A 36 -1.75 -8.04 -1.94
N ALA A 37 -2.64 -8.64 -1.17
CA ALA A 37 -2.23 -9.58 -0.13
C ALA A 37 -1.41 -10.74 -0.68
N LYS A 38 -1.68 -11.16 -1.92
CA LYS A 38 -0.92 -12.23 -2.56
C LYS A 38 0.51 -11.80 -2.90
N LEU A 39 0.69 -10.57 -3.35
CA LEU A 39 2.03 -10.00 -3.54
C LEU A 39 2.76 -9.95 -2.21
N LEU A 40 2.10 -9.41 -1.20
CA LEU A 40 2.70 -9.19 0.11
C LEU A 40 3.00 -10.48 0.87
N SER A 41 2.40 -11.60 0.44
CA SER A 41 2.74 -12.91 1.01
C SER A 41 4.09 -13.44 0.53
N HIS A 42 4.72 -12.76 -0.44
CA HIS A 42 6.05 -13.10 -0.96
C HIS A 42 7.02 -11.96 -0.60
N PRO A 43 7.66 -12.01 0.58
CA PRO A 43 8.43 -10.87 1.08
C PRO A 43 9.51 -10.34 0.12
N HIS A 44 10.23 -11.22 -0.56
CA HIS A 44 11.28 -10.78 -1.47
C HIS A 44 10.72 -10.02 -2.68
N LYS A 45 9.59 -10.47 -3.20
CA LYS A 45 8.94 -9.80 -4.33
C LYS A 45 8.27 -8.50 -3.88
N ALA A 46 7.66 -8.52 -2.71
CA ALA A 46 7.10 -7.32 -2.11
C ALA A 46 8.18 -6.27 -1.87
N GLN A 47 9.36 -6.68 -1.43
CA GLN A 47 10.49 -5.79 -1.25
C GLN A 47 10.85 -5.05 -2.55
N LEU A 48 10.88 -5.75 -3.66
CA LEU A 48 11.20 -5.14 -4.96
C LEU A 48 10.17 -4.09 -5.37
N ILE A 49 8.90 -4.43 -5.25
CA ILE A 49 7.82 -3.48 -5.58
C ILE A 49 7.86 -2.28 -4.63
N CYS A 50 8.03 -2.52 -3.35
CA CYS A 50 8.06 -1.45 -2.36
C CYS A 50 9.32 -0.58 -2.52
N SER A 51 10.43 -1.15 -2.99
CA SER A 51 11.63 -0.38 -3.29
C SER A 51 11.36 0.65 -4.39
N SER A 52 10.66 0.24 -5.45
CA SER A 52 10.26 1.16 -6.50
C SER A 52 9.32 2.25 -5.99
N LEU A 53 8.39 1.88 -5.13
CA LEU A 53 7.48 2.84 -4.52
C LEU A 53 8.26 3.85 -3.67
N CYS A 54 9.21 3.37 -2.87
CA CYS A 54 10.04 4.24 -2.03
C CYS A 54 10.86 5.22 -2.86
N GLU A 55 11.37 4.80 -4.01
CA GLU A 55 12.09 5.71 -4.90
C GLU A 55 11.19 6.83 -5.40
N LYS A 56 9.95 6.49 -5.76
CA LYS A 56 8.96 7.49 -6.19
C LYS A 56 8.61 8.46 -5.06
N ILE A 57 8.45 7.93 -3.85
CA ILE A 57 8.15 8.75 -2.68
C ILE A 57 9.28 9.74 -2.43
N LYS A 58 10.52 9.28 -2.47
CA LYS A 58 11.68 10.14 -2.24
C LYS A 58 11.81 11.25 -3.29
N LYS A 59 11.44 10.96 -4.52
CA LYS A 59 11.50 11.96 -5.59
C LYS A 59 10.41 13.02 -5.45
N SER A 60 9.26 12.64 -4.91
CA SER A 60 8.11 13.53 -4.81
C SER A 60 8.05 14.32 -3.51
N PHE A 61 8.67 13.83 -2.45
CA PHE A 61 8.58 14.42 -1.12
C PHE A 61 9.96 14.54 -0.49
N SER A 62 10.33 15.75 -0.11
CA SER A 62 11.65 16.03 0.43
C SER A 62 11.78 15.65 1.89
N LYS A 63 10.69 15.64 2.64
CA LYS A 63 10.72 15.37 4.07
C LYS A 63 9.50 14.58 4.49
N ILE A 64 9.74 13.41 5.05
CA ILE A 64 8.71 12.55 5.62
C ILE A 64 9.18 12.12 7.00
N ASP A 65 8.32 12.27 8.00
CA ASP A 65 8.62 11.88 9.37
C ASP A 65 7.96 10.54 9.72
N ILE A 66 6.77 10.30 9.22
CA ILE A 66 5.95 9.14 9.58
C ILE A 66 5.27 8.57 8.34
N ILE A 67 5.22 7.25 8.28
CA ILE A 67 4.41 6.52 7.29
C ILE A 67 3.11 6.10 7.97
N LEU A 68 2.00 6.45 7.36
CA LEU A 68 0.67 6.10 7.84
C LEU A 68 -0.02 5.19 6.84
N SER A 69 -0.60 4.10 7.29
CA SER A 69 -1.33 3.20 6.41
C SER A 69 -2.65 2.78 7.05
N PRO A 70 -3.62 2.36 6.24
CA PRO A 70 -4.91 1.91 6.77
C PRO A 70 -4.88 0.42 7.12
N ALA A 71 -5.40 0.08 8.29
CA ALA A 71 -5.62 -1.33 8.63
C ALA A 71 -6.77 -1.86 7.76
N ILE A 72 -6.82 -3.13 7.44
CA ILE A 72 -5.79 -4.14 7.72
C ILE A 72 -4.86 -4.27 6.52
N GLY A 73 -5.40 -4.10 5.33
CA GLY A 73 -4.69 -4.35 4.08
C GLY A 73 -3.44 -3.50 3.87
N GLY A 74 -3.39 -2.33 4.47
CA GLY A 74 -2.24 -1.45 4.32
C GLY A 74 -1.12 -1.66 5.33
N ILE A 75 -1.35 -2.48 6.38
CA ILE A 75 -0.36 -2.62 7.44
C ILE A 75 0.96 -3.20 6.92
N VAL A 76 0.90 -4.28 6.18
CA VAL A 76 2.12 -4.95 5.71
C VAL A 76 2.90 -4.06 4.76
N VAL A 77 2.23 -3.45 3.78
CA VAL A 77 2.92 -2.56 2.83
C VAL A 77 3.47 -1.33 3.54
N GLY A 78 2.72 -0.79 4.50
CA GLY A 78 3.19 0.34 5.30
C GLY A 78 4.45 0.02 6.07
N TYR A 79 4.47 -1.13 6.71
CA TYR A 79 5.65 -1.59 7.46
C TYR A 79 6.88 -1.70 6.56
N GLU A 80 6.72 -2.31 5.38
CA GLU A 80 7.84 -2.48 4.46
C GLU A 80 8.34 -1.15 3.90
N VAL A 81 7.43 -0.24 3.55
CA VAL A 81 7.82 1.10 3.09
C VAL A 81 8.55 1.86 4.20
N GLY A 82 8.02 1.80 5.42
CA GLY A 82 8.66 2.43 6.58
C GLY A 82 10.03 1.85 6.87
N ARG A 83 10.18 0.54 6.74
CA ARG A 83 11.45 -0.13 6.92
C ARG A 83 12.48 0.37 5.91
N GLN A 84 12.11 0.45 4.63
CA GLN A 84 13.03 0.89 3.59
C GLN A 84 13.39 2.36 3.70
N LEU A 85 12.45 3.20 4.10
CA LEU A 85 12.69 4.62 4.30
C LEU A 85 13.30 4.93 5.67
N ASN A 86 13.35 3.95 6.55
CA ASN A 86 13.81 4.08 7.93
C ASN A 86 13.01 5.15 8.68
N LYS A 87 11.69 5.02 8.63
CA LYS A 87 10.77 5.94 9.28
C LYS A 87 9.80 5.20 10.18
N GLU A 88 9.34 5.90 11.21
CA GLU A 88 8.28 5.40 12.07
C GLU A 88 7.05 5.09 11.23
N THR A 89 6.40 3.98 11.52
CA THR A 89 5.26 3.51 10.74
C THR A 89 4.10 3.22 11.66
N ILE A 90 2.98 3.86 11.41
CA ILE A 90 1.77 3.68 12.21
C ILE A 90 0.61 3.33 11.29
N PHE A 91 -0.50 2.88 11.87
CA PHE A 91 -1.68 2.58 11.07
C PHE A 91 -2.94 3.09 11.75
N ALA A 92 -3.91 3.43 10.90
CA ALA A 92 -5.22 3.86 11.32
C ALA A 92 -6.21 2.70 11.15
N GLU A 93 -7.20 2.66 12.01
CA GLU A 93 -8.21 1.61 11.99
C GLU A 93 -9.56 2.22 11.68
N ARG A 94 -10.38 1.45 10.97
CA ARG A 94 -11.72 1.92 10.61
C ARG A 94 -12.65 1.77 11.79
N SER A 95 -13.38 2.84 12.09
CA SER A 95 -14.37 2.85 13.16
C SER A 95 -15.54 3.73 12.72
N LYS A 96 -16.73 3.16 12.66
CA LYS A 96 -17.96 3.89 12.31
C LYS A 96 -17.81 4.72 11.03
N GLY A 97 -17.18 4.15 10.00
CA GLY A 97 -17.01 4.80 8.71
C GLY A 97 -15.83 5.75 8.61
N SER A 98 -15.09 5.96 9.69
CA SER A 98 -13.91 6.83 9.70
C SER A 98 -12.66 6.06 10.04
N LEU A 99 -11.53 6.57 9.59
CA LEU A 99 -10.22 6.04 10.01
C LEU A 99 -9.76 6.83 11.22
N ILE A 100 -9.40 6.13 12.27
CA ILE A 100 -8.93 6.76 13.52
C ILE A 100 -7.63 6.13 13.97
N LEU A 101 -6.84 6.88 14.71
CA LEU A 101 -5.63 6.37 15.33
C LEU A 101 -5.97 5.79 16.70
N ARG A 102 -5.44 4.60 16.97
CA ARG A 102 -5.57 3.90 18.23
C ARG A 102 -4.21 3.43 18.70
N ARG A 103 -4.18 2.67 19.78
CA ARG A 103 -2.97 2.00 20.31
C ARG A 103 -1.87 2.98 20.70
N GLY A 104 -2.27 4.18 21.09
CA GLY A 104 -1.31 5.21 21.48
C GLY A 104 -0.64 5.90 20.30
N PHE A 105 -1.05 5.59 19.06
CA PHE A 105 -0.52 6.28 17.88
C PHE A 105 -1.07 7.69 17.80
N GLU A 106 -0.19 8.63 17.52
CA GLU A 106 -0.57 10.02 17.28
C GLU A 106 0.39 10.64 16.29
N ILE A 107 -0.09 11.66 15.59
CA ILE A 107 0.74 12.44 14.68
C ILE A 107 0.96 13.79 15.34
N ILE A 108 2.23 14.08 15.62
CA ILE A 108 2.61 15.33 16.29
C ILE A 108 2.40 16.49 15.32
N GLU A 109 1.87 17.60 15.84
CA GLU A 109 1.68 18.83 15.07
C GLU A 109 2.97 19.22 14.37
N ASN A 110 2.86 19.66 13.12
CA ASN A 110 3.97 20.03 12.25
C ASN A 110 4.84 18.87 11.75
N SER A 111 4.46 17.61 12.04
CA SER A 111 5.12 16.48 11.41
C SER A 111 4.60 16.29 9.99
N ASN A 112 5.48 15.80 9.12
CA ASN A 112 5.11 15.44 7.76
C ASN A 112 4.84 13.94 7.70
N PHE A 113 3.61 13.56 7.42
CA PHE A 113 3.28 12.17 7.27
C PHE A 113 2.92 11.84 5.81
N TYR A 114 3.27 10.64 5.39
CA TYR A 114 2.88 10.11 4.10
C TYR A 114 1.85 9.03 4.31
N ALA A 115 0.66 9.21 3.74
CA ALA A 115 -0.42 8.25 3.88
C ALA A 115 -0.49 7.34 2.66
N ILE A 116 -0.40 6.04 2.90
CA ILE A 116 -0.61 5.03 1.88
C ILE A 116 -2.12 4.78 1.82
N LYS A 117 -2.70 5.04 0.66
CA LYS A 117 -4.13 4.83 0.48
C LYS A 117 -4.41 3.43 0.01
N SER A 118 -5.42 2.80 0.59
CA SER A 118 -5.95 1.59 0.01
C SER A 118 -7.09 1.98 -0.91
N PHE A 119 -7.04 1.49 -2.14
CA PHE A 119 -8.15 1.64 -3.05
C PHE A 119 -9.15 0.55 -2.77
N LYS A 120 -10.30 0.94 -2.24
CA LYS A 120 -11.46 0.11 -2.37
C LYS A 120 -12.09 0.45 -3.69
N GLU A 121 -12.56 -0.57 -4.38
CA GLU A 121 -13.43 -0.37 -5.50
C GLU A 121 -14.57 0.52 -5.05
N LYS A 122 -14.76 1.61 -5.72
CA LYS A 122 -15.85 2.52 -5.40
C LYS A 122 -17.10 2.07 -6.08
N PRO A 123 -18.18 1.93 -5.36
CA PRO A 123 -19.47 1.77 -5.99
C PRO A 123 -19.79 2.98 -6.85
#